data_3490c0722ffc09724b3e42971eac9f97
#
_entry.id   3490c0722ffc09724b3e42971eac9f97
#
_cell.length_a   1.000
_cell.length_b   1.000
_cell.length_c   1.000
_cell.angle_alpha   90.00
_cell.angle_beta   90.00
_cell.angle_gamma   90.00
#
_symmetry.space_group_name_H-M   'P 1'
#
loop_
_entity.id
_entity.type
_entity.pdbx_description
1 polymer ?
#
loop_
_entity_poly.entity_id
_entity_poly.type
_entity_poly.pdbx_seq_one_letter_code
_entity_poly.pdbx_strand_id
1 'polypeptide(L)'
;MNNYSSLQRFLHQSVLSSQLMREIMFDVEQSIFLKKDDNFDDDHVFVAGLARSGTTILLNAIYQSNQFASLTYDDMPFILAPNFWAKISPRKSHGNLKERAHGDSIRVSTNSPEAFEEVFWKTFTDNSIIREELFIKFISLILKKNNKTRYL
;
A
#
# COMPACT_ATOMS: atom_id res chain seq x y z
N MET A 1 7.35 19.52 11.63
CA MET A 1 8.61 19.00 11.09
C MET A 1 9.00 17.74 11.85
N ASN A 2 9.11 16.65 11.13
CA ASN A 2 9.90 15.45 11.40
C ASN A 2 9.85 14.74 12.78
N ASN A 3 8.82 13.92 12.99
CA ASN A 3 8.83 12.91 14.05
C ASN A 3 9.19 11.50 13.54
N TYR A 4 9.95 11.39 12.46
CA TYR A 4 10.56 10.13 12.07
C TYR A 4 11.88 9.98 12.83
N SER A 5 12.06 8.84 13.54
CA SER A 5 13.36 8.54 14.13
C SER A 5 14.41 8.43 13.01
N SER A 6 15.69 8.67 13.33
CA SER A 6 16.79 8.56 12.36
C SER A 6 16.81 7.18 11.70
N LEU A 7 16.43 6.13 12.45
CA LEU A 7 16.27 4.76 11.96
C LEU A 7 15.13 4.64 10.93
N GLN A 8 13.98 5.27 11.18
CA GLN A 8 12.86 5.25 10.25
C GLN A 8 13.19 5.97 8.93
N ARG A 9 13.91 7.08 8.98
CA ARG A 9 14.39 7.77 7.77
C ARG A 9 15.39 6.93 6.99
N PHE A 10 16.33 6.30 7.69
CA PHE A 10 17.31 5.41 7.07
C PHE A 10 16.63 4.22 6.40
N LEU A 11 15.70 3.56 7.08
CA LEU A 11 14.90 2.46 6.51
C LEU A 11 14.08 2.94 5.30
N HIS A 12 13.44 4.10 5.40
CA HIS A 12 12.65 4.66 4.32
C HIS A 12 13.51 4.93 3.07
N GLN A 13 14.69 5.51 3.24
CA GLN A 13 15.61 5.75 2.13
C GLN A 13 16.19 4.45 1.57
N SER A 14 16.63 3.53 2.44
CA SER A 14 17.28 2.29 1.99
C SER A 14 16.32 1.33 1.31
N VAL A 15 15.10 1.18 1.82
CA VAL A 15 14.08 0.26 1.28
C VAL A 15 13.52 0.78 -0.04
N LEU A 16 13.26 2.08 -0.16
CA LEU A 16 12.68 2.65 -1.38
C LEU A 16 13.72 2.97 -2.46
N SER A 17 15.01 3.10 -2.12
CA SER A 17 16.04 3.48 -3.09
C SER A 17 16.54 2.34 -3.96
N SER A 18 16.48 1.09 -3.49
CA SER A 18 16.99 -0.08 -4.23
C SER A 18 15.86 -0.90 -4.82
N GLN A 19 15.80 -0.99 -6.15
CA GLN A 19 14.85 -1.87 -6.86
C GLN A 19 15.01 -3.32 -6.41
N LEU A 20 16.23 -3.83 -6.38
CA LEU A 20 16.53 -5.20 -5.95
C LEU A 20 16.00 -5.50 -4.55
N MET A 21 16.15 -4.56 -3.62
CA MET A 21 15.64 -4.74 -2.25
C MET A 21 14.11 -4.84 -2.22
N ARG A 22 13.41 -4.03 -3.02
CA ARG A 22 11.96 -4.08 -3.14
C ARG A 22 11.48 -5.40 -3.74
N GLU A 23 12.16 -5.90 -4.77
CA GLU A 23 11.85 -7.20 -5.39
C GLU A 23 12.05 -8.34 -4.40
N ILE A 24 13.19 -8.41 -3.71
CA ILE A 24 13.48 -9.42 -2.69
C ILE A 24 12.42 -9.40 -1.58
N MET A 25 12.06 -8.22 -1.10
CA MET A 25 11.04 -8.08 -0.05
C MET A 25 9.68 -8.58 -0.51
N PHE A 26 9.30 -8.29 -1.75
CA PHE A 26 8.07 -8.78 -2.34
C PHE A 26 8.08 -10.31 -2.49
N ASP A 27 9.19 -10.89 -2.95
CA ASP A 27 9.35 -12.35 -3.10
C ASP A 27 9.25 -13.07 -1.76
N VAL A 28 9.88 -12.53 -0.71
CA VAL A 28 9.78 -13.07 0.65
C VAL A 28 8.34 -12.95 1.17
N GLU A 29 7.71 -11.81 0.97
CA GLU A 29 6.33 -11.54 1.41
C GLU A 29 5.36 -12.54 0.79
N GLN A 30 5.38 -12.71 -0.54
CA GLN A 30 4.49 -13.65 -1.22
C GLN A 30 4.75 -15.10 -0.79
N SER A 31 6.02 -15.48 -0.61
CA SER A 31 6.39 -16.86 -0.21
C SER A 31 5.90 -17.21 1.19
N ILE A 32 5.84 -16.25 2.10
CA ILE A 32 5.41 -16.45 3.48
C ILE A 32 3.90 -16.37 3.63
N PHE A 33 3.27 -15.43 2.94
CA PHE A 33 1.88 -15.07 3.23
C PHE A 33 0.87 -15.57 2.21
N LEU A 34 1.23 -15.79 0.94
CA LEU A 34 0.30 -16.33 -0.04
C LEU A 34 0.29 -17.87 -0.02
N LYS A 35 -0.90 -18.44 -0.08
CA LYS A 35 -1.14 -19.89 -0.21
C LYS A 35 -1.81 -20.17 -1.56
N LYS A 36 -1.66 -21.39 -2.07
CA LYS A 36 -2.28 -21.82 -3.33
C LYS A 36 -3.82 -21.74 -3.33
N ASP A 37 -4.41 -21.87 -2.15
CA ASP A 37 -5.87 -21.92 -1.97
C ASP A 37 -6.45 -20.56 -1.54
N ASP A 38 -5.66 -19.49 -1.53
CA ASP A 38 -6.16 -18.14 -1.24
C ASP A 38 -7.08 -17.71 -2.40
N ASN A 39 -8.38 -17.62 -2.13
CA ASN A 39 -9.40 -17.24 -3.09
C ASN A 39 -9.94 -15.86 -2.71
N PHE A 40 -9.93 -14.93 -3.65
CA PHE A 40 -10.43 -13.57 -3.47
C PHE A 40 -11.51 -13.28 -4.50
N ASP A 41 -12.41 -12.35 -4.20
CA ASP A 41 -13.42 -11.89 -5.15
C ASP A 41 -12.77 -11.17 -6.33
N ASP A 42 -13.46 -11.17 -7.48
CA ASP A 42 -13.02 -10.44 -8.68
C ASP A 42 -13.57 -9.00 -8.73
N ASP A 43 -14.42 -8.64 -7.76
CA ASP A 43 -15.10 -7.33 -7.70
C ASP A 43 -14.21 -6.23 -7.09
N HIS A 44 -13.03 -6.03 -7.66
CA HIS A 44 -12.14 -4.95 -7.27
C HIS A 44 -12.56 -3.61 -7.87
N VAL A 45 -12.24 -2.52 -7.20
CA VAL A 45 -12.51 -1.16 -7.67
C VAL A 45 -11.22 -0.39 -7.79
N PHE A 46 -10.98 0.23 -8.94
CA PHE A 46 -9.83 1.09 -9.16
C PHE A 46 -10.30 2.52 -9.43
N VAL A 47 -9.81 3.47 -8.64
CA VAL A 47 -10.10 4.89 -8.82
C VAL A 47 -8.97 5.53 -9.60
N ALA A 48 -9.26 5.91 -10.83
CA ALA A 48 -8.32 6.58 -11.72
C ALA A 48 -8.88 7.91 -12.23
N GLY A 49 -8.01 8.88 -12.46
CA GLY A 49 -8.40 10.19 -12.98
C GLY A 49 -7.20 11.13 -13.14
N LEU A 50 -7.47 12.28 -13.72
CA LEU A 50 -6.45 13.33 -13.87
C LEU A 50 -6.08 13.92 -12.50
N ALA A 51 -4.89 14.48 -12.41
CA ALA A 51 -4.47 15.21 -11.22
C ALA A 51 -5.53 16.27 -10.84
N ARG A 52 -5.87 16.37 -9.56
CA ARG A 52 -6.87 17.29 -8.98
C ARG A 52 -8.32 17.05 -9.43
N SER A 53 -8.64 15.88 -9.95
CA SER A 53 -10.02 15.49 -10.33
C SER A 53 -10.88 15.00 -9.16
N GLY A 54 -10.36 15.00 -7.93
CA GLY A 54 -11.09 14.56 -6.75
C GLY A 54 -10.98 13.04 -6.46
N THR A 55 -10.08 12.33 -7.12
CA THR A 55 -9.86 10.89 -6.92
C THR A 55 -9.59 10.53 -5.46
N THR A 56 -8.82 11.33 -4.73
CA THR A 56 -8.54 11.11 -3.30
C THR A 56 -9.83 11.19 -2.45
N ILE A 57 -10.72 12.11 -2.76
CA ILE A 57 -12.00 12.26 -2.03
C ILE A 57 -12.89 11.05 -2.31
N LEU A 58 -12.98 10.64 -3.58
CA LEU A 58 -13.74 9.47 -3.98
C LEU A 58 -13.18 8.18 -3.35
N LEU A 59 -11.87 8.00 -3.39
CA LEU A 59 -11.17 6.88 -2.76
C LEU A 59 -11.51 6.79 -1.26
N ASN A 60 -11.43 7.90 -0.54
CA ASN A 60 -11.77 7.96 0.87
C ASN A 60 -13.25 7.65 1.13
N ALA A 61 -14.15 8.16 0.30
CA ALA A 61 -15.59 7.92 0.44
C ALA A 61 -15.93 6.43 0.27
N ILE A 62 -15.34 5.77 -0.72
CA ILE A 62 -15.53 4.32 -0.94
C ILE A 62 -14.90 3.51 0.20
N TYR A 63 -13.70 3.88 0.63
CA TYR A 63 -12.98 3.20 1.71
C TYR A 63 -13.75 3.23 3.04
N GLN A 64 -14.46 4.31 3.34
CA GLN A 64 -15.30 4.44 4.53
C GLN A 64 -16.46 3.43 4.59
N SER A 65 -16.82 2.81 3.46
CA SER A 65 -17.80 1.70 3.45
C SER A 65 -17.32 0.47 4.22
N ASN A 66 -16.04 0.39 4.51
CA ASN A 66 -15.36 -0.74 5.17
C ASN A 66 -15.51 -2.09 4.43
N GLN A 67 -15.86 -2.08 3.15
CA GLN A 67 -15.99 -3.28 2.32
C GLN A 67 -14.70 -3.66 1.60
N PHE A 68 -13.78 -2.72 1.44
CA PHE A 68 -12.59 -2.85 0.64
C PHE A 68 -11.32 -2.82 1.47
N ALA A 69 -10.27 -3.47 0.97
CA ALA A 69 -8.90 -3.25 1.38
C ALA A 69 -8.26 -2.19 0.48
N SER A 70 -7.38 -1.39 1.02
CA SER A 70 -6.55 -0.45 0.28
C SER A 70 -5.20 -0.31 0.96
N LEU A 71 -4.21 0.19 0.23
CA LEU A 71 -2.98 0.68 0.81
C LEU A 71 -3.26 1.94 1.61
N THR A 72 -2.54 2.09 2.72
CA THR A 72 -2.65 3.25 3.61
C THR A 72 -1.27 3.81 3.94
N TYR A 73 -1.23 5.00 4.54
CA TYR A 73 0.04 5.56 5.02
C TYR A 73 0.73 4.70 6.08
N ASP A 74 -0.01 3.83 6.79
CA ASP A 74 0.58 2.87 7.73
C ASP A 74 1.43 1.79 7.05
N ASP A 75 1.24 1.54 5.75
CA ASP A 75 2.02 0.57 4.98
C ASP A 75 3.41 1.10 4.59
N MET A 76 3.62 2.40 4.71
CA MET A 76 4.93 3.00 4.45
C MET A 76 5.95 2.66 5.56
N PRO A 77 7.21 2.36 5.19
CA PRO A 77 7.79 2.34 3.84
C PRO A 77 7.71 1.00 3.12
N PHE A 78 7.05 -0.02 3.69
CA PHE A 78 7.08 -1.40 3.22
C PHE A 78 5.84 -1.75 2.35
N ILE A 79 5.56 -0.91 1.35
CA ILE A 79 4.39 -1.05 0.46
C ILE A 79 4.32 -2.44 -0.19
N LEU A 80 5.46 -3.04 -0.56
CA LEU A 80 5.54 -4.36 -1.20
C LEU A 80 5.60 -5.53 -0.19
N ALA A 81 5.63 -5.23 1.11
CA ALA A 81 5.65 -6.23 2.18
C ALA A 81 4.70 -5.84 3.33
N PRO A 82 3.40 -5.63 3.05
CA PRO A 82 2.46 -5.06 4.02
C PRO A 82 2.16 -6.00 5.19
N ASN A 83 2.14 -7.31 4.99
CA ASN A 83 1.88 -8.28 6.07
C ASN A 83 3.07 -8.40 7.02
N PHE A 84 4.28 -8.43 6.48
CA PHE A 84 5.50 -8.43 7.28
C PHE A 84 5.58 -7.15 8.12
N TRP A 85 5.35 -5.99 7.48
CA TRP A 85 5.36 -4.71 8.16
C TRP A 85 4.31 -4.63 9.27
N ALA A 86 3.11 -5.14 9.04
CA ALA A 86 2.05 -5.17 10.06
C ALA A 86 2.42 -5.98 11.31
N LYS A 87 3.32 -6.98 11.18
CA LYS A 87 3.80 -7.79 12.31
C LYS A 87 4.89 -7.09 13.13
N ILE A 88 5.75 -6.31 12.50
CA ILE A 88 6.91 -5.68 13.15
C ILE A 88 6.68 -4.21 13.50
N SER A 89 5.75 -3.55 12.81
CA SER A 89 5.42 -2.16 13.08
C SER A 89 4.60 -2.06 14.37
N PRO A 90 5.02 -1.25 15.34
CA PRO A 90 4.17 -0.98 16.49
C PRO A 90 2.87 -0.34 16.00
N ARG A 91 1.72 -0.91 16.39
CA ARG A 91 0.40 -0.34 16.09
C ARG A 91 0.38 1.11 16.57
N LYS A 92 0.45 2.05 15.65
CA LYS A 92 0.31 3.46 16.00
C LYS A 92 -1.13 3.67 16.42
N SER A 93 -1.32 4.09 17.67
CA SER A 93 -2.58 4.68 18.14
C SER A 93 -3.07 5.68 17.09
N HIS A 94 -4.37 5.74 16.86
CA HIS A 94 -5.04 6.63 15.91
C HIS A 94 -4.38 8.02 15.91
N GLY A 95 -3.53 8.27 14.92
CA GLY A 95 -2.71 9.47 14.88
C GLY A 95 -3.57 10.69 14.57
N ASN A 96 -3.17 11.83 15.13
CA ASN A 96 -3.75 13.12 14.80
C ASN A 96 -3.77 13.33 13.29
N LEU A 97 -4.90 13.79 12.78
CA LEU A 97 -5.06 14.21 11.39
C LEU A 97 -3.97 15.24 11.04
N LYS A 98 -3.17 14.94 10.03
CA LYS A 98 -2.15 15.85 9.50
C LYS A 98 -2.51 16.24 8.09
N GLU A 99 -2.17 17.46 7.71
CA GLU A 99 -2.29 17.88 6.32
C GLU A 99 -1.34 17.07 5.45
N ARG A 100 -1.83 16.68 4.27
CA ARG A 100 -1.09 15.94 3.26
C ARG A 100 0.12 16.76 2.77
N ALA A 101 1.22 16.08 2.43
CA ALA A 101 2.47 16.72 1.99
C ALA A 101 2.34 17.63 0.75
N HIS A 102 1.24 17.52 0.02
CA HIS A 102 0.99 18.31 -1.20
C HIS A 102 0.31 19.67 -0.96
N GLY A 103 0.03 20.06 0.30
CA GLY A 103 -0.53 21.38 0.62
C GLY A 103 -1.92 21.62 0.02
N ASP A 104 -2.74 20.59 -0.14
CA ASP A 104 -4.07 20.63 -0.73
C ASP A 104 -5.21 20.76 0.30
N SER A 105 -4.85 21.06 1.55
CA SER A 105 -5.78 21.16 2.71
C SER A 105 -6.51 19.86 3.05
N ILE A 106 -6.15 18.72 2.43
CA ILE A 106 -6.73 17.42 2.77
C ILE A 106 -6.03 16.89 4.02
N ARG A 107 -6.82 16.66 5.07
CA ARG A 107 -6.33 16.04 6.30
C ARG A 107 -6.36 14.53 6.16
N VAL A 108 -5.21 13.91 6.36
CA VAL A 108 -5.02 12.45 6.32
C VAL A 108 -4.58 11.94 7.68
N SER A 109 -5.06 10.77 8.04
CA SER A 109 -4.53 9.97 9.14
C SER A 109 -3.60 8.89 8.56
N THR A 110 -2.90 8.17 9.41
CA THR A 110 -2.07 7.04 8.99
C THR A 110 -2.91 5.94 8.33
N ASN A 111 -4.19 5.84 8.68
CA ASN A 111 -5.15 4.87 8.11
C ASN A 111 -5.87 5.38 6.86
N SER A 112 -5.54 6.58 6.36
CA SER A 112 -6.16 7.08 5.13
C SER A 112 -5.65 6.29 3.93
N PRO A 113 -6.55 5.85 3.02
CA PRO A 113 -6.16 5.16 1.81
C PRO A 113 -5.42 6.12 0.88
N GLU A 114 -4.43 5.58 0.18
CA GLU A 114 -3.67 6.33 -0.82
C GLU A 114 -3.22 5.38 -1.93
N ALA A 115 -3.17 5.91 -3.15
CA ALA A 115 -2.75 5.17 -4.34
C ALA A 115 -1.21 5.00 -4.36
N PHE A 116 -0.73 4.00 -3.62
CA PHE A 116 0.71 3.68 -3.56
C PHE A 116 1.15 2.60 -4.56
N GLU A 117 0.28 2.18 -5.47
CA GLU A 117 0.59 1.19 -6.52
C GLU A 117 1.73 1.65 -7.42
N GLU A 118 2.01 2.93 -7.47
CA GLU A 118 3.16 3.49 -8.18
C GLU A 118 4.49 2.84 -7.75
N VAL A 119 4.62 2.47 -6.47
CA VAL A 119 5.80 1.77 -5.95
C VAL A 119 5.94 0.39 -6.60
N PHE A 120 4.83 -0.33 -6.80
CA PHE A 120 4.81 -1.60 -7.51
C PHE A 120 5.22 -1.40 -8.97
N TRP A 121 4.58 -0.48 -9.67
CA TRP A 121 4.84 -0.22 -11.09
C TRP A 121 6.27 0.25 -11.36
N LYS A 122 6.86 1.04 -10.47
CA LYS A 122 8.27 1.46 -10.55
C LYS A 122 9.25 0.33 -10.23
N THR A 123 8.83 -0.69 -9.51
CA THR A 123 9.69 -1.83 -9.18
C THR A 123 9.71 -2.84 -10.31
N PHE A 124 8.57 -3.16 -10.89
CA PHE A 124 8.41 -4.22 -11.90
C PHE A 124 8.17 -3.62 -13.29
N THR A 125 9.20 -3.05 -13.92
CA THR A 125 9.07 -2.31 -15.19
C THR A 125 9.18 -3.17 -16.44
N ASP A 126 9.86 -4.32 -16.39
CA ASP A 126 10.49 -4.89 -17.58
C ASP A 126 9.71 -5.96 -18.37
N ASN A 127 8.55 -6.47 -17.88
CA ASN A 127 7.79 -7.48 -18.63
C ASN A 127 6.29 -7.41 -18.35
N SER A 128 5.49 -7.17 -19.39
CA SER A 128 4.05 -6.91 -19.24
C SER A 128 3.25 -8.13 -18.72
N ILE A 129 3.54 -9.34 -19.17
CA ILE A 129 2.80 -10.56 -18.77
C ILE A 129 3.14 -10.94 -17.32
N ILE A 130 4.42 -10.92 -16.97
CA ILE A 130 4.87 -11.21 -15.61
C ILE A 130 4.34 -10.18 -14.63
N ARG A 131 4.23 -8.91 -15.04
CA ARG A 131 3.68 -7.84 -14.20
C ARG A 131 2.22 -8.05 -13.83
N GLU A 132 1.40 -8.58 -14.71
CA GLU A 132 -0.01 -8.85 -14.41
C GLU A 132 -0.14 -9.89 -13.29
N GLU A 133 0.56 -11.01 -13.41
CA GLU A 133 0.57 -12.04 -12.36
C GLU A 133 1.12 -11.50 -11.02
N LEU A 134 2.19 -10.70 -11.06
CA LEU A 134 2.76 -10.10 -9.85
C LEU A 134 1.81 -9.08 -9.23
N PHE A 135 1.05 -8.33 -10.06
CA PHE A 135 0.08 -7.38 -9.56
C PHE A 135 -1.10 -8.06 -8.86
N ILE A 136 -1.58 -9.18 -9.41
CA ILE A 136 -2.60 -10.00 -8.76
C ILE A 136 -2.10 -10.47 -7.38
N LYS A 137 -0.86 -10.96 -7.29
CA LYS A 137 -0.25 -11.36 -6.02
C LYS A 137 -0.10 -10.18 -5.05
N PHE A 138 0.26 -9.02 -5.56
CA PHE A 138 0.36 -7.79 -4.76
C PHE A 138 -0.98 -7.40 -4.14
N ILE A 139 -2.05 -7.38 -4.93
CA ILE A 139 -3.41 -7.14 -4.43
C ILE A 139 -3.79 -8.21 -3.39
N SER A 140 -3.51 -9.49 -3.67
CA SER A 140 -3.80 -10.59 -2.76
C SER A 140 -3.13 -10.42 -1.38
N LEU A 141 -1.90 -9.91 -1.34
CA LEU A 141 -1.20 -9.60 -0.10
C LEU A 141 -1.89 -8.49 0.70
N ILE A 142 -2.40 -7.45 0.02
CA ILE A 142 -3.13 -6.36 0.67
C ILE A 142 -4.47 -6.85 1.21
N LEU A 143 -5.19 -7.66 0.44
CA LEU A 143 -6.44 -8.29 0.86
C LEU A 143 -6.24 -9.13 2.12
N LYS A 144 -5.20 -9.95 2.12
CA LYS A 144 -4.85 -10.82 3.24
C LYS A 144 -4.49 -10.04 4.50
N LYS A 145 -3.68 -8.99 4.39
CA LYS A 145 -3.34 -8.10 5.50
C LYS A 145 -4.59 -7.53 6.17
N ASN A 146 -5.56 -7.13 5.37
CA ASN A 146 -6.75 -6.44 5.82
C ASN A 146 -7.92 -7.41 6.15
N ASN A 147 -7.75 -8.72 5.91
CA ASN A 147 -8.80 -9.73 6.01
C ASN A 147 -10.06 -9.32 5.22
N LYS A 148 -9.86 -8.96 3.97
CA LYS A 148 -10.89 -8.53 3.02
C LYS A 148 -10.79 -9.34 1.73
N THR A 149 -11.85 -9.35 0.93
CA THR A 149 -11.91 -10.04 -0.36
C THR A 149 -11.90 -9.09 -1.55
N ARG A 150 -12.16 -7.79 -1.32
CA ARG A 150 -12.28 -6.78 -2.37
C ARG A 150 -11.25 -5.66 -2.18
N TYR A 151 -10.57 -5.29 -3.24
CA TYR A 151 -9.56 -4.24 -3.28
C TYR A 151 -10.12 -2.91 -3.80
N LEU A 152 -9.57 -1.80 -3.28
CA LEU A 152 -9.84 -0.42 -3.70
C LEU A 152 -8.53 0.33 -3.90
#